data_7eca6a27e41be1595b5affc510a68b71
#
_entry.id   7eca6a27e41be1595b5affc510a68b71
#
_cell.length_a   1.000
_cell.length_b   1.000
_cell.length_c   1.000
_cell.angle_alpha   90.00
_cell.angle_beta   90.00
_cell.angle_gamma   90.00
#
_symmetry.space_group_name_H-M   'P 1'
#
loop_
_entity.id
_entity.type
_entity.pdbx_description
1 polymer ?
#
loop_
_entity_poly.entity_id
_entity_poly.type
_entity_poly.pdbx_seq_one_letter_code
_entity_poly.pdbx_strand_id
1 'polypeptide(L)'
;MAITNVQQGVITEAEFAKICILTSNGRLIPTRALADDDRRDFEIHIRRHFGESLAVQLKTAKRLHLNGRSRMLQISFRERAPLISDPRLLYFLAHFDVKSRGFTDPVFLVPSLFFHKYALDGVGRGAIQLRFNASVEPNAADRWAQWALPQAELGPRVMDMLSAGPPHFRLDPKVEQLIAMRGTVWLRRPSSIVVPGRRPAA
;
A
#
# COMPACT_ATOMS: atom_id res chain seq x y z
N MET A 1 10.84 22.74 20.20
CA MET A 1 10.72 22.79 18.71
C MET A 1 9.81 21.70 18.22
N ALA A 2 8.92 21.98 17.28
CA ALA A 2 8.07 20.97 16.65
C ALA A 2 8.77 20.44 15.40
N ILE A 3 8.72 19.11 15.14
CA ILE A 3 9.24 18.52 13.91
C ILE A 3 8.44 19.01 12.70
N THR A 4 9.13 19.29 11.58
CA THR A 4 8.50 19.68 10.31
C THR A 4 7.82 18.48 9.66
N ASN A 5 6.99 18.71 8.64
CA ASN A 5 6.37 17.59 7.90
C ASN A 5 7.41 16.76 7.12
N VAL A 6 8.46 17.38 6.61
CA VAL A 6 9.56 16.68 5.93
C VAL A 6 10.31 15.76 6.91
N GLN A 7 10.65 16.30 8.10
CA GLN A 7 11.29 15.51 9.15
C GLN A 7 10.38 14.36 9.62
N GLN A 8 9.07 14.60 9.74
CA GLN A 8 8.11 13.54 10.04
C GLN A 8 8.15 12.44 8.98
N GLY A 9 8.13 12.80 7.69
CA GLY A 9 8.21 11.82 6.60
C GLY A 9 9.41 10.89 6.78
N VAL A 10 10.61 11.44 6.94
CA VAL A 10 11.84 10.65 7.13
C VAL A 10 11.76 9.73 8.35
N ILE A 11 11.24 10.24 9.48
CA ILE A 11 11.13 9.46 10.73
C ILE A 11 10.11 8.33 10.55
N THR A 12 8.94 8.61 9.98
CA THR A 12 7.87 7.62 9.83
C THR A 12 8.21 6.54 8.79
N GLU A 13 8.97 6.88 7.76
CA GLU A 13 9.50 5.90 6.82
C GLU A 13 10.49 4.94 7.50
N ALA A 14 11.42 5.47 8.31
CA ALA A 14 12.35 4.65 9.07
C ALA A 14 11.61 3.74 10.08
N GLU A 15 10.60 4.27 10.76
CA GLU A 15 9.76 3.52 11.71
C GLU A 15 8.98 2.40 11.01
N PHE A 16 8.38 2.68 9.85
CA PHE A 16 7.68 1.69 9.04
C PHE A 16 8.62 0.54 8.63
N ALA A 17 9.80 0.88 8.09
CA ALA A 17 10.79 -0.12 7.69
C ALA A 17 11.23 -1.00 8.88
N LYS A 18 11.49 -0.38 10.04
CA LYS A 18 11.81 -1.07 11.29
C LYS A 18 10.72 -2.07 11.68
N ILE A 19 9.46 -1.64 11.68
CA ILE A 19 8.33 -2.51 12.06
C ILE A 19 8.21 -3.68 11.07
N CYS A 20 8.25 -3.43 9.77
CA CYS A 20 8.22 -4.48 8.75
C CYS A 20 9.30 -5.55 8.98
N ILE A 21 10.54 -5.13 9.27
CA ILE A 21 11.65 -6.04 9.50
C ILE A 21 11.44 -6.84 10.79
N LEU A 22 11.12 -6.17 11.90
CA LEU A 22 11.00 -6.80 13.21
C LEU A 22 9.81 -7.77 13.27
N THR A 23 8.64 -7.35 12.81
CA THR A 23 7.41 -8.16 12.88
C THR A 23 7.37 -9.31 11.89
N SER A 24 8.23 -9.28 10.86
CA SER A 24 8.44 -10.40 9.94
C SER A 24 9.60 -11.31 10.31
N ASN A 25 10.24 -11.09 11.46
CA ASN A 25 11.47 -11.78 11.87
C ASN A 25 12.59 -11.70 10.79
N GLY A 26 12.75 -10.52 10.17
CA GLY A 26 13.75 -10.26 9.13
C GLY A 26 13.44 -10.92 7.77
N ARG A 27 12.21 -11.39 7.56
CA ARG A 27 11.82 -12.02 6.28
C ARG A 27 11.44 -10.98 5.22
N LEU A 28 10.92 -9.83 5.60
CA LEU A 28 10.60 -8.73 4.68
C LEU A 28 11.81 -7.81 4.50
N ILE A 29 11.98 -7.36 3.28
CA ILE A 29 12.98 -6.36 2.90
C ILE A 29 12.24 -5.16 2.32
N PRO A 30 12.00 -4.09 3.11
CA PRO A 30 11.51 -2.83 2.60
C PRO A 30 12.65 -2.07 1.92
N THR A 31 12.47 -1.73 0.66
CA THR A 31 13.42 -0.96 -0.15
C THR A 31 12.81 0.39 -0.48
N ARG A 32 13.52 1.48 -0.22
CA ARG A 32 13.06 2.83 -0.60
C ARG A 32 13.17 3.04 -2.10
N ALA A 33 12.15 3.65 -2.68
CA ALA A 33 12.22 4.13 -4.05
C ALA A 33 13.23 5.29 -4.14
N LEU A 34 14.13 5.24 -5.11
CA LEU A 34 15.09 6.32 -5.37
C LEU A 34 14.45 7.50 -6.12
N ALA A 35 13.39 7.22 -6.89
CA ALA A 35 12.60 8.22 -7.61
C ALA A 35 11.14 8.06 -7.22
N ASP A 36 10.45 9.19 -7.00
CA ASP A 36 9.03 9.23 -6.59
C ASP A 36 8.09 9.40 -7.79
N ASP A 37 8.46 8.86 -8.95
CA ASP A 37 7.64 8.97 -10.16
C ASP A 37 6.34 8.16 -10.06
N ASP A 38 6.39 7.03 -9.34
CA ASP A 38 5.27 6.10 -9.16
C ASP A 38 4.52 6.30 -7.82
N ARG A 39 4.84 7.36 -7.08
CA ARG A 39 4.20 7.71 -5.79
C ARG A 39 4.25 6.58 -4.76
N ARG A 40 5.37 5.89 -4.70
CA ARG A 40 5.64 4.82 -3.74
C ARG A 40 6.82 5.21 -2.86
N ASP A 41 6.65 5.07 -1.55
CA ASP A 41 7.74 5.30 -0.61
C ASP A 41 8.61 4.04 -0.46
N PHE A 42 7.97 2.87 -0.56
CA PHE A 42 8.65 1.58 -0.45
C PHE A 42 8.19 0.56 -1.48
N GLU A 43 9.11 -0.32 -1.85
CA GLU A 43 8.86 -1.66 -2.36
C GLU A 43 9.22 -2.67 -1.29
N ILE A 44 8.33 -3.63 -1.04
CA ILE A 44 8.55 -4.68 -0.05
C ILE A 44 8.54 -6.03 -0.75
N HIS A 45 9.57 -6.83 -0.50
CA HIS A 45 9.64 -8.21 -0.97
C HIS A 45 10.07 -9.16 0.15
N ILE A 46 9.82 -10.45 -0.04
CA ILE A 46 10.32 -11.49 0.88
C ILE A 46 11.79 -11.75 0.55
N ARG A 47 12.62 -11.84 1.57
CA ARG A 47 14.06 -12.11 1.44
C ARG A 47 14.29 -13.34 0.57
N ARG A 48 15.16 -13.23 -0.45
CA ARG A 48 15.49 -14.25 -1.45
C ARG A 48 14.35 -14.59 -2.44
N HIS A 49 13.26 -13.86 -2.43
CA HIS A 49 12.17 -13.97 -3.40
C HIS A 49 12.10 -12.69 -4.22
N PHE A 50 12.69 -12.68 -5.40
CA PHE A 50 12.84 -11.48 -6.24
C PHE A 50 11.70 -11.27 -7.24
N GLY A 51 10.72 -12.16 -7.26
CA GLY A 51 9.71 -12.16 -8.30
C GLY A 51 8.43 -11.40 -7.97
N GLU A 52 8.23 -11.01 -6.72
CA GLU A 52 7.01 -10.38 -6.26
C GLU A 52 7.32 -9.33 -5.22
N SER A 53 6.76 -8.13 -5.41
CA SER A 53 6.84 -7.03 -4.47
C SER A 53 5.48 -6.39 -4.28
N LEU A 54 5.32 -5.72 -3.14
CA LEU A 54 4.23 -4.79 -2.87
C LEU A 54 4.80 -3.37 -2.81
N ALA A 55 4.16 -2.46 -3.51
CA ALA A 55 4.43 -1.04 -3.38
C ALA A 55 3.63 -0.46 -2.20
N VAL A 56 4.23 0.39 -1.40
CA VAL A 56 3.56 1.03 -0.27
C VAL A 56 3.79 2.53 -0.32
N GLN A 57 2.71 3.28 -0.20
CA GLN A 57 2.73 4.72 0.03
C GLN A 57 2.34 5.02 1.47
N LEU A 58 3.18 5.79 2.18
CA LEU A 58 2.97 6.17 3.57
C LEU A 58 2.29 7.51 3.68
N LYS A 59 1.29 7.60 4.52
CA LYS A 59 0.69 8.87 4.94
C LYS A 59 0.44 8.84 6.44
N THR A 60 0.98 9.79 7.16
CA THR A 60 0.90 9.80 8.62
C THR A 60 0.40 11.13 9.16
N ALA A 61 -0.28 11.10 10.31
CA ALA A 61 -0.71 12.29 11.03
C ALA A 61 -0.08 12.32 12.43
N LYS A 62 0.24 13.52 12.91
CA LYS A 62 0.77 13.76 14.29
C LYS A 62 -0.32 13.95 15.32
N ARG A 63 -1.57 14.03 14.91
CA ARG A 63 -2.70 14.31 15.81
C ARG A 63 -3.87 13.44 15.46
N LEU A 64 -4.56 12.97 16.47
CA LEU A 64 -5.90 12.40 16.35
C LEU A 64 -6.93 13.51 16.58
N HIS A 65 -8.03 13.45 15.85
CA HIS A 65 -9.15 14.36 16.00
C HIS A 65 -10.24 13.70 16.84
N LEU A 66 -10.97 14.48 17.62
CA LEU A 66 -12.14 14.00 18.36
C LEU A 66 -13.38 14.18 17.50
N ASN A 67 -14.17 13.14 17.38
CA ASN A 67 -15.53 13.17 16.83
C ASN A 67 -16.46 12.56 17.88
N GLY A 68 -17.12 13.42 18.65
CA GLY A 68 -17.80 13.01 19.88
C GLY A 68 -16.80 12.40 20.88
N ARG A 69 -17.01 11.12 21.20
CA ARG A 69 -16.12 10.36 22.12
C ARG A 69 -15.04 9.55 21.40
N SER A 70 -15.11 9.47 20.07
CA SER A 70 -14.20 8.65 19.27
C SER A 70 -12.99 9.44 18.79
N ARG A 71 -11.82 8.85 18.91
CA ARG A 71 -10.59 9.39 18.31
C ARG A 71 -10.52 8.94 16.86
N MET A 72 -10.24 9.90 15.99
CA MET A 72 -10.24 9.71 14.53
C MET A 72 -8.86 10.01 13.96
N LEU A 73 -8.33 9.12 13.15
CA LEU A 73 -7.20 9.37 12.29
C LEU A 73 -7.70 10.05 11.01
N GLN A 74 -7.34 11.32 10.84
CA GLN A 74 -7.70 12.09 9.64
C GLN A 74 -6.44 12.43 8.86
N ILE A 75 -6.40 12.01 7.60
CA ILE A 75 -5.30 12.28 6.68
C ILE A 75 -5.90 12.78 5.37
N SER A 76 -5.45 13.96 4.93
CA SER A 76 -5.91 14.59 3.70
C SER A 76 -4.72 15.01 2.86
N PHE A 77 -4.70 14.63 1.59
CA PHE A 77 -3.59 14.94 0.69
C PHE A 77 -4.07 15.01 -0.77
N ARG A 78 -3.22 15.56 -1.62
CA ARG A 78 -3.48 15.69 -3.06
C ARG A 78 -2.57 14.77 -3.84
N GLU A 79 -3.16 14.14 -4.85
CA GLU A 79 -2.45 13.34 -5.84
C GLU A 79 -2.62 13.94 -7.24
N ARG A 80 -1.63 13.72 -8.11
CA ARG A 80 -1.78 14.08 -9.52
C ARG A 80 -2.75 13.13 -10.21
N ALA A 81 -3.51 13.65 -11.18
CA ALA A 81 -4.30 12.81 -12.07
C ALA A 81 -3.42 12.22 -13.19
N PRO A 82 -3.71 11.00 -13.67
CA PRO A 82 -4.67 10.03 -13.13
C PRO A 82 -4.17 9.35 -11.86
N LEU A 83 -5.10 8.81 -11.05
CA LEU A 83 -4.73 7.93 -9.93
C LEU A 83 -4.22 6.60 -10.45
N ILE A 84 -3.11 6.13 -9.88
CA ILE A 84 -2.58 4.80 -10.14
C ILE A 84 -3.22 3.85 -9.13
N SER A 85 -4.11 2.97 -9.59
CA SER A 85 -4.74 1.93 -8.77
C SER A 85 -4.21 0.58 -9.19
N ASP A 86 -3.57 -0.12 -8.26
CA ASP A 86 -3.02 -1.45 -8.48
C ASP A 86 -3.23 -2.29 -7.22
N PRO A 87 -3.59 -3.57 -7.32
CA PRO A 87 -3.75 -4.44 -6.15
C PRO A 87 -2.46 -4.65 -5.36
N ARG A 88 -1.31 -4.38 -5.96
CA ARG A 88 0.00 -4.43 -5.31
C ARG A 88 0.44 -3.08 -4.74
N LEU A 89 -0.35 -2.01 -4.94
CA LEU A 89 -0.12 -0.72 -4.33
C LEU A 89 -1.01 -0.57 -3.09
N LEU A 90 -0.37 -0.36 -1.95
CA LEU A 90 -1.01 -0.22 -0.65
C LEU A 90 -0.77 1.18 -0.09
N TYR A 91 -1.73 1.69 0.65
CA TYR A 91 -1.57 2.85 1.51
C TYR A 91 -1.38 2.39 2.95
N PHE A 92 -0.26 2.77 3.54
CA PHE A 92 -0.05 2.66 4.98
C PHE A 92 -0.43 4.00 5.62
N LEU A 93 -1.44 3.96 6.50
CA LEU A 93 -1.94 5.16 7.16
C LEU A 93 -1.86 4.97 8.68
N ALA A 94 -1.24 5.91 9.38
CA ALA A 94 -1.00 5.77 10.81
C ALA A 94 -0.95 7.11 11.55
N HIS A 95 -1.27 7.08 12.83
CA HIS A 95 -0.95 8.15 13.75
C HIS A 95 0.48 7.94 14.27
N PHE A 96 1.31 8.96 14.12
CA PHE A 96 2.65 8.97 14.68
C PHE A 96 2.66 9.83 15.95
N ASP A 97 2.83 9.18 17.08
CA ASP A 97 2.94 9.89 18.37
C ASP A 97 4.39 10.34 18.58
N VAL A 98 4.58 11.66 18.58
CA VAL A 98 5.91 12.27 18.76
C VAL A 98 6.47 12.01 20.15
N LYS A 99 5.62 11.79 21.17
CA LYS A 99 6.06 11.56 22.55
C LYS A 99 6.65 10.15 22.71
N SER A 100 5.95 9.13 22.23
CA SER A 100 6.41 7.75 22.26
C SER A 100 7.41 7.46 21.13
N ARG A 101 7.56 8.36 20.14
CA ARG A 101 8.42 8.24 18.96
C ARG A 101 8.10 7.03 18.10
N GLY A 102 6.82 6.68 17.98
CA GLY A 102 6.35 5.52 17.25
C GLY A 102 4.94 5.68 16.75
N PHE A 103 4.47 4.71 15.97
CA PHE A 103 3.06 4.66 15.61
C PHE A 103 2.23 4.24 16.81
N THR A 104 0.94 4.59 16.79
CA THR A 104 -0.04 4.05 17.74
C THR A 104 -0.96 3.08 17.04
N ASP A 105 -1.41 2.05 17.74
CA ASP A 105 -2.41 1.13 17.23
C ASP A 105 -3.82 1.76 17.21
N PRO A 106 -4.65 1.36 16.23
CA PRO A 106 -4.29 0.55 15.08
C PRO A 106 -3.56 1.37 14.00
N VAL A 107 -2.77 0.67 13.17
CA VAL A 107 -2.34 1.16 11.86
C VAL A 107 -3.27 0.62 10.78
N PHE A 108 -3.29 1.23 9.61
CA PHE A 108 -4.14 0.80 8.50
C PHE A 108 -3.30 0.48 7.28
N LEU A 109 -3.56 -0.70 6.68
CA LEU A 109 -2.91 -1.12 5.44
C LEU A 109 -4.00 -1.35 4.37
N VAL A 110 -4.21 -0.35 3.53
CA VAL A 110 -5.38 -0.28 2.63
C VAL A 110 -4.96 -0.45 1.17
N PRO A 111 -5.49 -1.44 0.42
CA PRO A 111 -5.24 -1.55 -1.02
C PRO A 111 -5.69 -0.30 -1.77
N SER A 112 -4.89 0.16 -2.75
CA SER A 112 -5.14 1.40 -3.49
C SER A 112 -6.49 1.41 -4.19
N LEU A 113 -6.94 0.27 -4.72
CA LEU A 113 -8.26 0.11 -5.34
C LEU A 113 -9.39 0.48 -4.37
N PHE A 114 -9.31 0.00 -3.13
CA PHE A 114 -10.29 0.30 -2.10
C PHE A 114 -10.13 1.75 -1.62
N PHE A 115 -8.88 2.16 -1.39
CA PHE A 115 -8.57 3.50 -0.91
C PHE A 115 -9.11 4.57 -1.86
N HIS A 116 -8.80 4.49 -3.16
CA HIS A 116 -9.24 5.47 -4.14
C HIS A 116 -10.76 5.52 -4.29
N LYS A 117 -11.43 4.36 -4.19
CA LYS A 117 -12.90 4.29 -4.25
C LYS A 117 -13.58 5.06 -3.13
N TYR A 118 -13.03 5.02 -1.92
CA TYR A 118 -13.70 5.53 -0.72
C TYR A 118 -13.07 6.80 -0.13
N ALA A 119 -11.84 7.14 -0.51
CA ALA A 119 -11.14 8.34 -0.04
C ALA A 119 -11.31 9.55 -0.98
N LEU A 120 -11.90 9.37 -2.18
CA LEU A 120 -12.09 10.46 -3.12
C LEU A 120 -12.96 11.55 -2.51
N ASP A 121 -12.42 12.76 -2.36
CA ASP A 121 -13.08 13.93 -1.76
C ASP A 121 -13.33 15.03 -2.79
N GLY A 122 -12.57 15.10 -3.86
CA GLY A 122 -12.78 16.06 -4.93
C GLY A 122 -11.77 15.92 -6.08
N VAL A 123 -12.17 16.44 -7.22
CA VAL A 123 -11.32 16.49 -8.42
C VAL A 123 -11.16 17.94 -8.84
N GLY A 124 -9.92 18.41 -8.93
CA GLY A 124 -9.57 19.75 -9.37
C GLY A 124 -8.66 19.72 -10.61
N ARG A 125 -8.18 20.88 -11.06
CA ARG A 125 -7.31 21.01 -12.24
C ARG A 125 -6.00 20.19 -12.06
N GLY A 126 -5.98 18.98 -12.65
CA GLY A 126 -4.81 18.10 -12.64
C GLY A 126 -4.48 17.44 -11.27
N ALA A 127 -5.31 17.65 -10.25
CA ALA A 127 -5.11 17.10 -8.91
C ALA A 127 -6.40 16.48 -8.38
N ILE A 128 -6.23 15.42 -7.61
CA ILE A 128 -7.32 14.68 -6.96
C ILE A 128 -7.09 14.81 -5.46
N GLN A 129 -8.12 15.25 -4.73
CA GLN A 129 -8.12 15.33 -3.28
C GLN A 129 -8.57 13.99 -2.71
N LEU A 130 -7.74 13.42 -1.86
CA LEU A 130 -8.04 12.19 -1.11
C LEU A 130 -8.17 12.51 0.37
N ARG A 131 -9.17 11.92 1.02
CA ARG A 131 -9.40 12.07 2.45
C ARG A 131 -9.65 10.71 3.09
N PHE A 132 -8.81 10.38 4.04
CA PHE A 132 -8.97 9.25 4.93
C PHE A 132 -9.48 9.76 6.29
N ASN A 133 -10.50 9.09 6.81
CA ASN A 133 -11.06 9.40 8.13
C ASN A 133 -11.55 8.10 8.78
N ALA A 134 -10.78 7.57 9.72
CA ALA A 134 -11.04 6.30 10.38
C ALA A 134 -11.01 6.45 11.89
N SER A 135 -11.87 5.72 12.58
CA SER A 135 -11.80 5.56 14.03
C SER A 135 -10.60 4.68 14.40
N VAL A 136 -9.87 5.09 15.44
CA VAL A 136 -8.79 4.27 16.02
C VAL A 136 -9.24 3.52 17.28
N GLU A 137 -10.53 3.49 17.53
CA GLU A 137 -11.08 2.74 18.67
C GLU A 137 -11.12 1.23 18.38
N PRO A 138 -10.91 0.37 19.39
CA PRO A 138 -10.79 -1.09 19.19
C PRO A 138 -12.01 -1.73 18.52
N ASN A 139 -13.21 -1.18 18.73
CA ASN A 139 -14.47 -1.72 18.18
C ASN A 139 -15.05 -0.82 17.09
N ALA A 140 -14.19 -0.16 16.32
CA ALA A 140 -14.64 0.65 15.20
C ALA A 140 -15.40 -0.21 14.17
N ALA A 141 -16.53 0.34 13.69
CA ALA A 141 -17.36 -0.30 12.66
C ALA A 141 -17.42 0.53 11.38
N ASP A 142 -16.49 1.46 11.18
CA ASP A 142 -16.42 2.23 9.96
C ASP A 142 -15.88 1.39 8.80
N ARG A 143 -15.98 1.94 7.58
CA ARG A 143 -15.56 1.24 6.35
C ARG A 143 -14.07 0.85 6.32
N TRP A 144 -13.24 1.47 7.14
CA TRP A 144 -11.81 1.25 7.19
C TRP A 144 -11.40 0.19 8.22
N ALA A 145 -12.30 -0.17 9.14
CA ALA A 145 -12.02 -1.09 10.23
C ALA A 145 -11.46 -2.44 9.77
N GLN A 146 -11.90 -2.94 8.61
CA GLN A 146 -11.40 -4.19 8.03
C GLN A 146 -9.91 -4.14 7.63
N TRP A 147 -9.34 -2.95 7.49
CA TRP A 147 -7.94 -2.70 7.13
C TRP A 147 -7.08 -2.26 8.32
N ALA A 148 -7.72 -2.12 9.48
CA ALA A 148 -7.04 -1.81 10.73
C ALA A 148 -6.33 -3.06 11.27
N LEU A 149 -5.10 -2.88 11.75
CA LEU A 149 -4.34 -3.96 12.37
C LEU A 149 -3.39 -3.42 13.44
N PRO A 150 -3.06 -4.21 14.46
CA PRO A 150 -1.97 -3.89 15.37
C PRO A 150 -0.64 -3.85 14.60
N GLN A 151 0.29 -2.99 15.00
CA GLN A 151 1.62 -2.92 14.39
C GLN A 151 2.34 -4.28 14.38
N ALA A 152 2.13 -5.08 15.42
CA ALA A 152 2.72 -6.42 15.53
C ALA A 152 2.29 -7.36 14.40
N GLU A 153 1.15 -7.12 13.77
CA GLU A 153 0.62 -7.93 12.67
C GLU A 153 1.02 -7.39 11.27
N LEU A 154 1.72 -6.26 11.20
CA LEU A 154 2.07 -5.66 9.90
C LEU A 154 2.91 -6.62 9.04
N GLY A 155 3.98 -7.17 9.59
CA GLY A 155 4.84 -8.12 8.87
C GLY A 155 4.12 -9.38 8.42
N PRO A 156 3.42 -10.11 9.30
CA PRO A 156 2.58 -11.25 8.93
C PRO A 156 1.60 -10.91 7.81
N ARG A 157 0.85 -9.81 7.93
CA ARG A 157 -0.13 -9.38 6.94
C ARG A 157 0.50 -9.13 5.56
N VAL A 158 1.63 -8.41 5.51
CA VAL A 158 2.36 -8.14 4.26
C VAL A 158 2.87 -9.45 3.65
N MET A 159 3.37 -10.38 4.47
CA MET A 159 3.81 -11.69 3.99
C MET A 159 2.67 -12.52 3.40
N ASP A 160 1.50 -12.51 4.04
CA ASP A 160 0.31 -13.20 3.53
C ASP A 160 -0.12 -12.62 2.17
N MET A 161 -0.12 -11.29 2.03
CA MET A 161 -0.46 -10.61 0.78
C MET A 161 0.54 -10.95 -0.34
N LEU A 162 1.84 -11.03 -0.03
CA LEU A 162 2.87 -11.45 -0.99
C LEU A 162 2.74 -12.93 -1.37
N SER A 163 2.39 -13.79 -0.42
CA SER A 163 2.26 -15.24 -0.63
C SER A 163 0.98 -15.62 -1.36
N ALA A 164 -0.11 -14.87 -1.16
CA ALA A 164 -1.38 -15.11 -1.84
C ALA A 164 -1.30 -14.85 -3.35
N GLY A 165 -0.24 -14.19 -3.82
CA GLY A 165 -0.13 -13.74 -5.20
C GLY A 165 -1.11 -12.60 -5.51
N PRO A 166 -0.97 -11.96 -6.67
CA PRO A 166 -1.96 -10.99 -7.10
C PRO A 166 -3.29 -11.70 -7.30
N PRO A 167 -4.43 -11.07 -6.92
CA PRO A 167 -5.73 -11.58 -7.31
C PRO A 167 -5.71 -11.79 -8.82
N HIS A 168 -6.23 -12.94 -9.29
CA HIS A 168 -6.23 -13.31 -10.71
C HIS A 168 -6.92 -12.21 -11.51
N PHE A 169 -6.11 -11.31 -12.08
CA PHE A 169 -6.59 -10.33 -13.04
C PHE A 169 -6.84 -11.05 -14.35
N ARG A 170 -8.05 -10.92 -14.88
CA ARG A 170 -8.23 -11.07 -16.31
C ARG A 170 -7.43 -9.95 -16.96
N LEU A 171 -6.38 -10.29 -17.65
CA LEU A 171 -5.64 -9.32 -18.46
C LEU A 171 -6.62 -8.66 -19.43
N ASP A 172 -6.47 -7.35 -19.59
CA ASP A 172 -7.16 -6.65 -20.66
C ASP A 172 -6.88 -7.40 -21.97
N PRO A 173 -7.89 -7.67 -22.82
CA PRO A 173 -7.70 -8.36 -24.11
C PRO A 173 -6.60 -7.75 -24.99
N LYS A 174 -6.37 -6.43 -24.88
CA LYS A 174 -5.26 -5.76 -25.55
C LYS A 174 -3.89 -6.19 -25.03
N VAL A 175 -3.77 -6.44 -23.73
CA VAL A 175 -2.54 -6.94 -23.10
C VAL A 175 -2.32 -8.39 -23.48
N GLU A 176 -3.37 -9.21 -23.56
CA GLU A 176 -3.28 -10.59 -24.06
C GLU A 176 -2.79 -10.64 -25.51
N GLN A 177 -3.29 -9.73 -26.37
CA GLN A 177 -2.80 -9.60 -27.75
C GLN A 177 -1.33 -9.22 -27.82
N LEU A 178 -0.88 -8.26 -27.00
CA LEU A 178 0.54 -7.87 -26.91
C LEU A 178 1.42 -9.04 -26.46
N ILE A 179 0.95 -9.85 -25.52
CA ILE A 179 1.66 -11.05 -25.05
C ILE A 179 1.80 -12.10 -26.16
N ALA A 180 0.81 -12.21 -27.04
CA ALA A 180 0.80 -13.16 -28.15
C ALA A 180 1.62 -12.72 -29.36
N MET A 181 2.06 -11.45 -29.43
CA MET A 181 2.85 -10.95 -30.57
C MET A 181 4.21 -11.66 -30.70
N ARG A 182 4.55 -12.06 -31.92
CA ARG A 182 5.89 -12.62 -32.26
C ARG A 182 6.97 -11.59 -31.94
N GLY A 183 8.02 -12.02 -31.23
CA GLY A 183 9.16 -11.16 -30.88
C GLY A 183 9.03 -10.47 -29.53
N THR A 184 7.92 -10.62 -28.80
CA THR A 184 7.82 -10.12 -27.41
C THR A 184 8.64 -11.04 -26.49
N VAL A 185 9.69 -10.50 -25.88
CA VAL A 185 10.52 -11.21 -24.90
C VAL A 185 10.00 -10.87 -23.51
N TRP A 186 9.45 -11.85 -22.82
CA TRP A 186 9.05 -11.71 -21.42
C TRP A 186 10.17 -12.22 -20.52
N LEU A 187 10.64 -11.39 -19.63
CA LEU A 187 11.62 -11.78 -18.62
C LEU A 187 11.04 -12.81 -17.64
N ARG A 188 9.71 -12.85 -17.50
CA ARG A 188 8.97 -13.86 -16.75
C ARG A 188 7.57 -14.01 -17.33
N ARG A 189 7.18 -15.21 -17.73
CA ARG A 189 5.76 -15.50 -18.03
C ARG A 189 5.02 -15.57 -16.68
N PRO A 190 3.93 -14.81 -16.48
CA PRO A 190 3.06 -15.08 -15.35
C PRO A 190 2.59 -16.53 -15.43
N SER A 191 2.79 -17.29 -14.39
CA SER A 191 2.48 -18.73 -14.34
C SER A 191 0.98 -19.07 -14.48
N SER A 192 0.12 -18.07 -14.64
CA SER A 192 -1.34 -18.19 -14.75
C SER A 192 -1.93 -17.79 -16.10
N ILE A 193 -1.13 -17.50 -17.14
CA ILE A 193 -1.68 -17.24 -18.47
C ILE A 193 -1.86 -18.57 -19.19
N VAL A 194 -3.04 -19.16 -19.05
CA VAL A 194 -3.53 -20.18 -19.98
C VAL A 194 -3.90 -19.46 -21.27
N VAL A 195 -3.02 -19.54 -22.29
CA VAL A 195 -3.35 -19.07 -23.63
C VAL A 195 -4.33 -20.09 -24.24
N PRO A 196 -5.62 -19.73 -24.49
CA PRO A 196 -6.53 -20.64 -25.16
C PRO A 196 -6.00 -20.85 -26.59
N GLY A 197 -5.71 -22.10 -26.98
CA GLY A 197 -5.59 -22.44 -28.38
C GLY A 197 -4.26 -23.04 -28.88
N ARG A 198 -3.29 -23.37 -28.07
CA ARG A 198 -2.21 -24.25 -28.51
C ARG A 198 -2.53 -25.72 -28.18
N ARG A 199 -3.03 -26.47 -29.15
CA ARG A 199 -2.92 -27.94 -29.13
C ARG A 199 -1.42 -28.31 -29.08
N PRO A 200 -1.00 -29.25 -28.21
CA PRO A 200 0.34 -29.79 -28.30
C PRO A 200 0.52 -30.38 -29.72
N ALA A 201 1.60 -30.00 -30.38
CA ALA A 201 2.05 -30.69 -31.60
C ALA A 201 2.33 -32.14 -31.24
N ALA A 202 1.69 -33.06 -31.96
CA ALA A 202 1.91 -34.49 -31.88
C ALA A 202 3.33 -34.88 -32.28
#